data_314f7a92166b641e4f2707c94ee4aff2
#
_entry.id   314f7a92166b641e4f2707c94ee4aff2
#
_cell.length_a   1.000
_cell.length_b   1.000
_cell.length_c   1.000
_cell.angle_alpha   90.00
_cell.angle_beta   90.00
_cell.angle_gamma   90.00
#
_symmetry.space_group_name_H-M   'P 1'
#
loop_
_entity.id
_entity.type
_entity.pdbx_description
1 polymer ?
#
loop_
_entity_poly.entity_id
_entity_poly.type
_entity_poly.pdbx_seq_one_letter_code
_entity_poly.pdbx_strand_id
1 'polypeptide(L)'
;DDPEDTFINFIVQYYDEHPKASELVLPNGIETSTLEEVLDMKIFLPQKGYRQKLIDMCVDNAKKQLEQKFEVAEKQDTEIEKAMEQLSSLARHTMNRVELFDNSHISGQFTVAACVVYEDGYPQKKDYRLYKLHTGNSDFDSMKEVIYRRYFRLLSENGRMPDGIIVDGGELQIHAAKEIIDSLGIDIKIMGLVKDDR
;
A
#
# COMPACT_ATOMS: atom_id res chain seq x y z
N ASP A 1 -16.91 17.73 -4.51
CA ASP A 1 -16.88 18.53 -3.26
C ASP A 1 -16.34 19.91 -3.63
N ASP A 2 -16.98 20.96 -3.11
CA ASP A 2 -16.53 22.33 -3.32
C ASP A 2 -15.20 22.53 -2.58
N PRO A 3 -14.16 23.11 -3.21
CA PRO A 3 -12.88 23.37 -2.58
C PRO A 3 -13.02 24.29 -1.34
N GLU A 4 -13.96 25.22 -1.36
CA GLU A 4 -14.23 26.12 -0.24
C GLU A 4 -14.81 25.38 0.96
N ASP A 5 -15.81 24.54 0.75
CA ASP A 5 -16.39 23.70 1.80
C ASP A 5 -15.34 22.75 2.39
N THR A 6 -14.47 22.17 1.55
CA THR A 6 -13.38 21.31 2.01
C THR A 6 -12.39 22.06 2.90
N PHE A 7 -12.07 23.31 2.55
CA PHE A 7 -11.15 24.14 3.32
C PHE A 7 -11.78 24.58 4.66
N ILE A 8 -13.05 24.97 4.65
CA ILE A 8 -13.81 25.34 5.87
C ILE A 8 -13.88 24.14 6.82
N ASN A 9 -14.24 22.96 6.32
CA ASN A 9 -14.30 21.74 7.12
C ASN A 9 -12.94 21.37 7.71
N PHE A 10 -11.86 21.55 6.95
CA PHE A 10 -10.50 21.32 7.46
C PHE A 10 -10.18 22.24 8.64
N ILE A 11 -10.51 23.52 8.56
CA ILE A 11 -10.24 24.49 9.63
C ILE A 11 -11.05 24.12 10.89
N VAL A 12 -12.32 23.77 10.74
CA VAL A 12 -13.16 23.36 11.87
C VAL A 12 -12.60 22.11 12.55
N GLN A 13 -12.25 21.07 11.78
CA GLN A 13 -11.64 19.84 12.31
C GLN A 13 -10.30 20.11 12.98
N TYR A 14 -9.46 20.98 12.40
CA TYR A 14 -8.18 21.32 13.00
C TYR A 14 -8.35 21.93 14.41
N TYR A 15 -9.29 22.87 14.60
CA TYR A 15 -9.52 23.50 15.90
C TYR A 15 -10.40 22.69 16.84
N ASP A 16 -10.99 21.62 16.41
CA ASP A 16 -11.63 20.62 17.28
C ASP A 16 -10.58 19.83 18.09
N GLU A 17 -9.42 19.59 17.49
CA GLU A 17 -8.32 18.84 18.11
C GLU A 17 -7.18 19.72 18.66
N HIS A 18 -7.16 21.03 18.34
CA HIS A 18 -6.08 21.93 18.70
C HIS A 18 -6.57 23.16 19.45
N PRO A 19 -5.74 23.77 20.33
CA PRO A 19 -6.09 25.01 21.03
C PRO A 19 -6.39 26.14 20.05
N LYS A 20 -7.46 26.85 20.28
CA LYS A 20 -7.87 28.02 19.47
C LYS A 20 -6.88 29.18 19.62
N ALA A 21 -6.49 29.75 18.49
CA ALA A 21 -5.70 30.98 18.45
C ALA A 21 -6.59 32.21 18.75
N SER A 22 -5.96 33.33 19.09
CA SER A 22 -6.68 34.58 19.30
C SER A 22 -7.20 35.20 18.00
N GLU A 23 -6.55 34.94 16.89
CA GLU A 23 -6.85 35.46 15.56
C GLU A 23 -6.63 34.38 14.51
N LEU A 24 -7.47 34.35 13.49
CA LEU A 24 -7.32 33.54 12.30
C LEU A 24 -7.20 34.45 11.08
N VAL A 25 -6.21 34.19 10.24
CA VAL A 25 -5.97 34.94 9.00
C VAL A 25 -6.17 34.00 7.83
N LEU A 26 -7.10 34.32 6.96
CA LEU A 26 -7.48 33.47 5.81
C LEU A 26 -7.28 34.25 4.49
N PRO A 27 -7.13 33.51 3.36
CA PRO A 27 -7.13 34.11 2.03
C PRO A 27 -8.45 34.82 1.74
N ASN A 28 -8.41 35.84 0.87
CA ASN A 28 -9.61 36.50 0.40
C ASN A 28 -10.48 35.57 -0.43
N GLY A 29 -11.80 35.78 -0.38
CA GLY A 29 -12.79 35.04 -1.16
C GLY A 29 -13.42 33.87 -0.44
N ILE A 30 -13.12 33.68 0.84
CA ILE A 30 -13.73 32.66 1.70
C ILE A 30 -14.87 33.31 2.50
N GLU A 31 -16.03 32.65 2.53
CA GLU A 31 -17.12 33.07 3.39
C GLU A 31 -16.80 32.71 4.86
N THR A 32 -16.75 33.73 5.71
CA THR A 32 -16.30 33.59 7.11
C THR A 32 -17.41 33.51 8.13
N SER A 33 -18.67 33.81 7.75
CA SER A 33 -19.81 33.90 8.69
C SER A 33 -19.96 32.60 9.51
N THR A 34 -19.93 31.44 8.85
CA THR A 34 -20.04 30.14 9.52
C THR A 34 -18.83 29.86 10.42
N LEU A 35 -17.64 30.23 9.98
CA LEU A 35 -16.42 30.00 10.75
C LEU A 35 -16.37 30.89 12.02
N GLU A 36 -16.79 32.12 11.91
CA GLU A 36 -16.86 33.06 13.08
C GLU A 36 -17.80 32.54 14.15
N GLU A 37 -18.99 32.04 13.75
CA GLU A 37 -19.94 31.43 14.67
C GLU A 37 -19.45 30.15 15.33
N VAL A 38 -18.84 29.26 14.56
CA VAL A 38 -18.42 27.94 15.07
C VAL A 38 -17.14 28.03 15.90
N LEU A 39 -16.20 28.86 15.47
CA LEU A 39 -14.88 28.91 16.12
C LEU A 39 -14.81 29.93 17.27
N ASP A 40 -15.71 30.91 17.34
CA ASP A 40 -15.62 32.02 18.28
C ASP A 40 -14.22 32.70 18.24
N MET A 41 -13.76 33.01 17.05
CA MET A 41 -12.42 33.57 16.77
C MET A 41 -12.55 34.81 15.89
N LYS A 42 -11.60 35.73 16.03
CA LYS A 42 -11.52 36.86 15.09
C LYS A 42 -10.89 36.40 13.79
N ILE A 43 -11.61 36.58 12.68
CA ILE A 43 -11.14 36.23 11.35
C ILE A 43 -10.76 37.46 10.56
N PHE A 44 -9.61 37.41 9.88
CA PHE A 44 -9.11 38.50 9.06
C PHE A 44 -8.88 38.01 7.63
N LEU A 45 -9.42 38.77 6.67
CA LEU A 45 -9.19 38.57 5.22
C LEU A 45 -8.35 39.75 4.69
N PRO A 46 -7.00 39.69 4.84
CA PRO A 46 -6.14 40.81 4.48
C PRO A 46 -6.01 40.92 2.97
N GLN A 47 -5.91 42.16 2.46
CA GLN A 47 -5.62 42.46 1.07
C GLN A 47 -4.20 43.02 0.88
N LYS A 48 -3.56 43.47 1.96
CA LYS A 48 -2.21 44.06 1.94
C LYS A 48 -1.57 44.04 3.34
N GLY A 49 -0.27 44.31 3.39
CA GLY A 49 0.49 44.44 4.64
C GLY A 49 1.04 43.09 5.14
N TYR A 50 1.41 43.07 6.43
CA TYR A 50 2.09 41.93 7.05
C TYR A 50 1.24 40.64 7.01
N ARG A 51 -0.06 40.73 7.34
CA ARG A 51 -0.95 39.56 7.34
C ARG A 51 -1.10 38.93 5.94
N GLN A 52 -1.14 39.79 4.89
CA GLN A 52 -1.16 39.30 3.52
C GLN A 52 0.13 38.52 3.17
N LYS A 53 1.28 39.04 3.58
CA LYS A 53 2.57 38.36 3.38
C LYS A 53 2.62 36.99 4.08
N LEU A 54 1.98 36.84 5.24
CA LEU A 54 1.87 35.55 5.91
C LEU A 54 1.04 34.57 5.09
N ILE A 55 -0.10 35.01 4.55
CA ILE A 55 -0.90 34.17 3.64
C ILE A 55 -0.10 33.75 2.41
N ASP A 56 0.55 34.71 1.75
CA ASP A 56 1.37 34.43 0.56
C ASP A 56 2.46 33.37 0.88
N MET A 57 3.12 33.49 2.02
CA MET A 57 4.12 32.54 2.47
C MET A 57 3.52 31.15 2.76
N CYS A 58 2.34 31.08 3.38
CA CYS A 58 1.65 29.82 3.64
C CYS A 58 1.22 29.14 2.33
N VAL A 59 0.70 29.90 1.37
CA VAL A 59 0.32 29.41 0.06
C VAL A 59 1.53 28.87 -0.71
N ASP A 60 2.64 29.63 -0.71
CA ASP A 60 3.87 29.19 -1.37
C ASP A 60 4.47 27.93 -0.74
N ASN A 61 4.42 27.82 0.59
CA ASN A 61 4.85 26.61 1.29
C ASN A 61 3.94 25.42 0.98
N ALA A 62 2.63 25.63 0.95
CA ALA A 62 1.69 24.56 0.58
C ALA A 62 1.91 24.08 -0.86
N LYS A 63 2.11 24.99 -1.81
CA LYS A 63 2.44 24.65 -3.20
C LYS A 63 3.72 23.83 -3.31
N LYS A 64 4.80 24.27 -2.66
CA LYS A 64 6.07 23.54 -2.66
C LYS A 64 5.94 22.13 -2.07
N GLN A 65 5.21 22.01 -0.96
CA GLN A 65 4.98 20.70 -0.37
C GLN A 65 4.15 19.77 -1.28
N LEU A 66 3.17 20.34 -1.97
CA LEU A 66 2.36 19.59 -2.92
C LEU A 66 3.21 19.13 -4.12
N GLU A 67 4.01 20.02 -4.71
CA GLU A 67 4.94 19.71 -5.78
C GLU A 67 5.90 18.59 -5.37
N GLN A 68 6.53 18.71 -4.18
CA GLN A 68 7.41 17.65 -3.66
C GLN A 68 6.70 16.30 -3.49
N LYS A 69 5.45 16.29 -3.02
CA LYS A 69 4.69 15.05 -2.90
C LYS A 69 4.41 14.42 -4.26
N PHE A 70 4.07 15.22 -5.27
CA PHE A 70 3.86 14.74 -6.63
C PHE A 70 5.15 14.19 -7.25
N GLU A 71 6.27 14.90 -7.10
CA GLU A 71 7.58 14.41 -7.60
C GLU A 71 7.98 13.08 -6.94
N VAL A 72 7.74 12.92 -5.64
CA VAL A 72 8.05 11.67 -4.93
C VAL A 72 7.14 10.54 -5.43
N ALA A 73 5.84 10.80 -5.61
CA ALA A 73 4.91 9.82 -6.12
C ALA A 73 5.26 9.38 -7.56
N GLU A 74 5.57 10.32 -8.44
CA GLU A 74 5.96 10.04 -9.83
C GLU A 74 7.26 9.23 -9.91
N LYS A 75 8.24 9.55 -9.06
CA LYS A 75 9.47 8.75 -8.96
C LYS A 75 9.19 7.33 -8.49
N GLN A 76 8.32 7.18 -7.49
CA GLN A 76 7.93 5.87 -6.96
C GLN A 76 7.22 5.04 -8.02
N ASP A 77 6.28 5.61 -8.77
CA ASP A 77 5.58 4.94 -9.86
C ASP A 77 6.56 4.47 -10.93
N THR A 78 7.51 5.33 -11.33
CA THR A 78 8.56 4.98 -12.30
C THR A 78 9.46 3.84 -11.80
N GLU A 79 9.80 3.81 -10.52
CA GLU A 79 10.59 2.73 -9.93
C GLU A 79 9.81 1.42 -9.89
N ILE A 80 8.51 1.46 -9.57
CA ILE A 80 7.61 0.31 -9.60
C ILE A 80 7.53 -0.27 -11.01
N GLU A 81 7.29 0.56 -12.02
CA GLU A 81 7.24 0.13 -13.42
C GLU A 81 8.53 -0.60 -13.83
N LYS A 82 9.69 -0.01 -13.55
CA LYS A 82 11.00 -0.63 -13.84
C LYS A 82 11.18 -1.95 -13.10
N ALA A 83 10.77 -2.04 -11.83
CA ALA A 83 10.86 -3.26 -11.05
C ALA A 83 9.98 -4.38 -11.64
N MET A 84 8.76 -4.04 -12.09
CA MET A 84 7.86 -4.99 -12.75
C MET A 84 8.37 -5.47 -14.10
N GLU A 85 8.99 -4.58 -14.89
CA GLU A 85 9.67 -4.95 -16.13
C GLU A 85 10.83 -5.91 -15.87
N GLN A 86 11.67 -5.63 -14.88
CA GLN A 86 12.78 -6.48 -14.48
C GLN A 86 12.29 -7.86 -14.00
N LEU A 87 11.25 -7.89 -13.16
CA LEU A 87 10.64 -9.12 -12.68
C LEU A 87 10.11 -9.97 -13.85
N SER A 88 9.39 -9.34 -14.78
CA SER A 88 8.86 -10.02 -15.97
C SER A 88 9.98 -10.54 -16.88
N SER A 89 11.07 -9.78 -17.01
CA SER A 89 12.26 -10.21 -17.76
C SER A 89 12.94 -11.42 -17.12
N LEU A 90 13.13 -11.42 -15.80
CA LEU A 90 13.70 -12.55 -15.05
C LEU A 90 12.82 -13.80 -15.15
N ALA A 91 11.51 -13.64 -15.03
CA ALA A 91 10.54 -14.73 -15.16
C ALA A 91 10.39 -15.22 -16.61
N ARG A 92 10.84 -14.45 -17.61
CA ARG A 92 10.55 -14.65 -19.04
C ARG A 92 9.05 -14.80 -19.30
N HIS A 93 8.26 -14.07 -18.55
CA HIS A 93 6.82 -14.09 -18.56
C HIS A 93 6.28 -12.79 -17.99
N THR A 94 5.14 -12.29 -18.47
CA THR A 94 4.48 -11.11 -17.90
C THR A 94 4.03 -11.40 -16.48
N MET A 95 4.38 -10.52 -15.55
CA MET A 95 4.17 -10.71 -14.12
C MET A 95 3.31 -9.57 -13.54
N ASN A 96 2.10 -9.36 -14.09
CA ASN A 96 1.22 -8.27 -13.63
C ASN A 96 0.62 -8.56 -12.24
N ARG A 97 0.18 -9.81 -12.03
CA ARG A 97 -0.34 -10.24 -10.74
C ARG A 97 0.55 -11.30 -10.12
N VAL A 98 1.11 -11.00 -8.96
CA VAL A 98 2.08 -11.85 -8.27
C VAL A 98 1.62 -12.14 -6.85
N GLU A 99 1.72 -13.39 -6.45
CA GLU A 99 1.49 -13.82 -5.07
C GLU A 99 2.81 -14.23 -4.41
N LEU A 100 3.10 -13.64 -3.25
CA LEU A 100 4.29 -13.96 -2.46
C LEU A 100 3.89 -14.75 -1.23
N PHE A 101 4.65 -15.82 -0.96
CA PHE A 101 4.44 -16.69 0.19
C PHE A 101 5.65 -16.67 1.12
N ASP A 102 5.37 -16.39 2.37
CA ASP A 102 6.35 -16.44 3.47
C ASP A 102 5.82 -17.34 4.58
N ASN A 103 6.67 -18.23 5.07
CA ASN A 103 6.38 -19.12 6.19
C ASN A 103 7.14 -18.64 7.42
N SER A 104 6.42 -18.43 8.52
CA SER A 104 7.04 -18.06 9.79
C SER A 104 6.60 -18.99 10.93
N HIS A 105 7.56 -19.30 11.82
CA HIS A 105 7.30 -20.08 13.02
C HIS A 105 7.09 -19.14 14.21
N ILE A 106 5.87 -19.15 14.79
CA ILE A 106 5.57 -18.38 15.98
C ILE A 106 5.79 -19.26 17.21
N SER A 107 6.87 -18.98 17.95
CA SER A 107 7.15 -19.56 19.30
C SER A 107 7.01 -21.09 19.40
N GLY A 108 7.43 -21.84 18.40
CA GLY A 108 7.56 -23.30 18.47
C GLY A 108 6.25 -24.11 18.50
N GLN A 109 5.09 -23.47 18.43
CA GLN A 109 3.80 -24.18 18.52
C GLN A 109 2.95 -24.12 17.24
N PHE A 110 3.10 -23.09 16.42
CA PHE A 110 2.30 -22.96 15.20
C PHE A 110 3.12 -22.36 14.08
N THR A 111 3.04 -22.99 12.91
CA THR A 111 3.54 -22.44 11.67
C THR A 111 2.42 -21.62 11.03
N VAL A 112 2.75 -20.41 10.62
CA VAL A 112 1.84 -19.51 9.92
C VAL A 112 2.45 -19.16 8.57
N ALA A 113 1.64 -19.20 7.52
CA ALA A 113 2.04 -18.72 6.21
C ALA A 113 1.24 -17.49 5.83
N ALA A 114 1.93 -16.47 5.32
CA ALA A 114 1.34 -15.31 4.73
C ALA A 114 1.34 -15.41 3.21
N CYS A 115 0.22 -15.03 2.58
CA CYS A 115 0.13 -14.80 1.16
C CYS A 115 -0.17 -13.32 0.95
N VAL A 116 0.74 -12.58 0.35
CA VAL A 116 0.55 -11.20 -0.06
C VAL A 116 0.42 -11.13 -1.57
N VAL A 117 -0.40 -10.21 -2.04
CA VAL A 117 -0.76 -10.11 -3.46
C VAL A 117 -0.40 -8.72 -3.96
N TYR A 118 0.30 -8.68 -5.08
CA TYR A 118 0.59 -7.46 -5.83
C TYR A 118 -0.05 -7.52 -7.21
N GLU A 119 -0.54 -6.39 -7.67
CA GLU A 119 -1.05 -6.22 -9.03
C GLU A 119 -0.46 -4.95 -9.61
N ASP A 120 0.19 -5.06 -10.76
CA ASP A 120 0.93 -3.97 -11.41
C ASP A 120 1.92 -3.26 -10.47
N GLY A 121 2.54 -4.02 -9.56
CA GLY A 121 3.48 -3.54 -8.56
C GLY A 121 2.86 -2.94 -7.30
N TYR A 122 1.54 -2.83 -7.22
CA TYR A 122 0.83 -2.28 -6.07
C TYR A 122 0.19 -3.36 -5.19
N PRO A 123 0.24 -3.20 -3.85
CA PRO A 123 -0.31 -4.18 -2.92
C PRO A 123 -1.84 -4.26 -2.97
N GLN A 124 -2.38 -5.46 -3.19
CA GLN A 124 -3.82 -5.75 -3.16
C GLN A 124 -4.23 -6.32 -1.79
N LYS A 125 -4.29 -5.46 -0.80
CA LYS A 125 -4.52 -5.86 0.62
C LYS A 125 -5.78 -6.67 0.84
N LYS A 126 -6.85 -6.46 0.04
CA LYS A 126 -8.09 -7.25 0.11
C LYS A 126 -7.89 -8.74 -0.20
N ASP A 127 -6.85 -9.07 -0.97
CA ASP A 127 -6.53 -10.42 -1.42
C ASP A 127 -5.49 -11.11 -0.53
N TYR A 128 -4.93 -10.41 0.46
CA TYR A 128 -4.00 -10.98 1.42
C TYR A 128 -4.66 -12.08 2.24
N ARG A 129 -3.93 -13.13 2.53
CA ARG A 129 -4.40 -14.25 3.36
C ARG A 129 -3.34 -14.68 4.35
N LEU A 130 -3.81 -15.09 5.52
CA LEU A 130 -3.00 -15.69 6.56
C LEU A 130 -3.49 -17.12 6.77
N TYR A 131 -2.58 -18.08 6.77
CA TYR A 131 -2.88 -19.49 6.94
C TYR A 131 -2.23 -20.02 8.21
N LYS A 132 -3.05 -20.56 9.12
CA LYS A 132 -2.55 -21.41 10.19
C LYS A 132 -2.31 -22.78 9.60
N LEU A 133 -1.06 -23.25 9.63
CA LEU A 133 -0.66 -24.53 9.06
C LEU A 133 -0.73 -25.65 10.11
N HIS A 134 -0.98 -26.85 9.62
CA HIS A 134 -1.11 -28.04 10.45
C HIS A 134 0.13 -28.95 10.35
N THR A 135 0.92 -28.82 9.29
CA THR A 135 2.18 -29.55 9.06
C THR A 135 3.30 -28.84 9.82
N GLY A 136 3.52 -29.21 11.08
CA GLY A 136 4.27 -28.43 12.05
C GLY A 136 5.80 -28.51 12.01
N ASN A 137 6.45 -29.38 11.20
CA ASN A 137 7.86 -29.71 11.40
C ASN A 137 8.78 -29.56 10.18
N SER A 138 8.26 -29.17 9.02
CA SER A 138 9.04 -29.02 7.81
C SER A 138 8.57 -27.80 7.01
N ASP A 139 9.52 -26.91 6.67
CA ASP A 139 9.24 -25.76 5.79
C ASP A 139 8.76 -26.21 4.42
N PHE A 140 9.24 -27.39 3.95
CA PHE A 140 8.81 -28.00 2.70
C PHE A 140 7.32 -28.37 2.75
N ASP A 141 6.87 -29.08 3.79
CA ASP A 141 5.48 -29.51 3.93
C ASP A 141 4.56 -28.31 4.20
N SER A 142 5.04 -27.34 4.96
CA SER A 142 4.34 -26.08 5.21
C SER A 142 4.09 -25.31 3.92
N MET A 143 5.08 -25.24 3.03
CA MET A 143 4.95 -24.61 1.71
C MET A 143 3.95 -25.38 0.85
N LYS A 144 4.01 -26.69 0.81
CA LYS A 144 3.04 -27.52 0.08
C LYS A 144 1.60 -27.29 0.58
N GLU A 145 1.41 -27.26 1.90
CA GLU A 145 0.07 -27.05 2.49
C GLU A 145 -0.50 -25.69 2.11
N VAL A 146 0.28 -24.58 2.24
CA VAL A 146 -0.23 -23.25 1.93
C VAL A 146 -0.54 -23.09 0.44
N ILE A 147 0.33 -23.57 -0.45
CA ILE A 147 0.14 -23.51 -1.90
C ILE A 147 -1.11 -24.33 -2.29
N TYR A 148 -1.24 -25.54 -1.78
CA TYR A 148 -2.42 -26.37 -2.05
C TYR A 148 -3.72 -25.66 -1.61
N ARG A 149 -3.79 -25.17 -0.37
CA ARG A 149 -4.99 -24.53 0.18
C ARG A 149 -5.36 -23.28 -0.60
N ARG A 150 -4.36 -22.48 -1.01
CA ARG A 150 -4.58 -21.26 -1.79
C ARG A 150 -5.15 -21.59 -3.16
N TYR A 151 -4.48 -22.43 -3.93
CA TYR A 151 -4.81 -22.68 -5.33
C TYR A 151 -5.98 -23.62 -5.52
N PHE A 152 -6.15 -24.60 -4.64
CA PHE A 152 -7.38 -25.41 -4.60
C PHE A 152 -8.63 -24.53 -4.38
N ARG A 153 -8.53 -23.57 -3.46
CA ARG A 153 -9.62 -22.63 -3.23
C ARG A 153 -9.88 -21.75 -4.45
N LEU A 154 -8.84 -21.17 -5.06
CA LEU A 154 -8.99 -20.34 -6.27
C LEU A 154 -9.63 -21.12 -7.42
N LEU A 155 -9.24 -22.39 -7.63
CA LEU A 155 -9.88 -23.27 -8.60
C LEU A 155 -11.35 -23.50 -8.28
N SER A 156 -11.67 -23.80 -7.02
CA SER A 156 -13.05 -24.11 -6.59
C SER A 156 -13.99 -22.92 -6.70
N GLU A 157 -13.46 -21.70 -6.49
CA GLU A 157 -14.23 -20.45 -6.51
C GLU A 157 -14.19 -19.74 -7.89
N ASN A 158 -13.53 -20.33 -8.91
CA ASN A 158 -13.18 -19.67 -10.17
C ASN A 158 -12.51 -18.31 -9.94
N GLY A 159 -11.64 -18.25 -8.92
CA GLY A 159 -10.92 -17.07 -8.53
C GLY A 159 -9.85 -16.69 -9.56
N ARG A 160 -9.41 -15.43 -9.51
CA ARG A 160 -8.37 -14.93 -10.42
C ARG A 160 -7.01 -15.50 -10.03
N MET A 161 -6.39 -16.24 -10.94
CA MET A 161 -5.05 -16.78 -10.79
C MET A 161 -3.98 -15.68 -10.97
N PRO A 162 -2.84 -15.77 -10.28
CA PRO A 162 -1.70 -14.91 -10.54
C PRO A 162 -0.93 -15.35 -11.78
N ASP A 163 -0.12 -14.45 -12.33
CA ASP A 163 0.84 -14.74 -13.39
C ASP A 163 2.08 -15.46 -12.85
N GLY A 164 2.38 -15.22 -11.57
CA GLY A 164 3.53 -15.85 -10.91
C GLY A 164 3.39 -15.94 -9.40
N ILE A 165 4.17 -16.88 -8.86
CA ILE A 165 4.34 -17.13 -7.43
C ILE A 165 5.79 -16.85 -7.07
N ILE A 166 5.99 -16.13 -6.00
CA ILE A 166 7.30 -15.94 -5.36
C ILE A 166 7.25 -16.57 -3.98
N VAL A 167 8.18 -17.47 -3.68
CA VAL A 167 8.32 -18.09 -2.37
C VAL A 167 9.56 -17.54 -1.66
N ASP A 168 9.44 -17.23 -0.36
CA ASP A 168 10.62 -16.89 0.46
C ASP A 168 11.39 -18.16 0.74
N GLY A 169 12.51 -18.32 0.02
CA GLY A 169 13.37 -19.48 0.10
C GLY A 169 13.95 -19.91 -1.26
N GLY A 170 14.82 -20.92 -1.20
CA GLY A 170 15.57 -21.43 -2.34
C GLY A 170 14.87 -22.58 -3.08
N GLU A 171 15.69 -23.44 -3.70
CA GLU A 171 15.24 -24.56 -4.55
C GLU A 171 14.23 -25.49 -3.86
N LEU A 172 14.38 -25.71 -2.56
CA LEU A 172 13.50 -26.62 -1.82
C LEU A 172 12.06 -26.09 -1.78
N GLN A 173 11.87 -24.79 -1.49
CA GLN A 173 10.56 -24.14 -1.44
C GLN A 173 9.95 -24.01 -2.85
N ILE A 174 10.77 -23.72 -3.86
CA ILE A 174 10.34 -23.72 -5.27
C ILE A 174 9.84 -25.11 -5.65
N HIS A 175 10.57 -26.17 -5.29
CA HIS A 175 10.19 -27.56 -5.60
C HIS A 175 8.86 -27.92 -4.92
N ALA A 176 8.70 -27.56 -3.63
CA ALA A 176 7.47 -27.80 -2.91
C ALA A 176 6.25 -27.12 -3.57
N ALA A 177 6.39 -25.85 -3.94
CA ALA A 177 5.35 -25.11 -4.63
C ALA A 177 5.03 -25.72 -6.00
N LYS A 178 6.08 -26.07 -6.77
CA LYS A 178 5.94 -26.65 -8.11
C LYS A 178 5.21 -27.98 -8.09
N GLU A 179 5.54 -28.87 -7.18
CA GLU A 179 4.90 -30.18 -7.05
C GLU A 179 3.38 -30.05 -6.87
N ILE A 180 2.94 -29.08 -6.07
CA ILE A 180 1.52 -28.82 -5.85
C ILE A 180 0.85 -28.18 -7.07
N ILE A 181 1.47 -27.17 -7.67
CA ILE A 181 0.93 -26.49 -8.86
C ILE A 181 0.78 -27.49 -10.02
N ASP A 182 1.79 -28.32 -10.25
CA ASP A 182 1.74 -29.38 -11.27
C ASP A 182 0.62 -30.40 -10.97
N SER A 183 0.44 -30.79 -9.69
CA SER A 183 -0.62 -31.73 -9.26
C SER A 183 -2.04 -31.19 -9.45
N LEU A 184 -2.20 -29.88 -9.38
CA LEU A 184 -3.47 -29.19 -9.62
C LEU A 184 -3.73 -28.88 -11.10
N GLY A 185 -2.77 -29.20 -11.98
CA GLY A 185 -2.86 -28.92 -13.42
C GLY A 185 -2.83 -27.43 -13.77
N ILE A 186 -2.13 -26.62 -12.96
CA ILE A 186 -2.02 -25.18 -13.13
C ILE A 186 -0.67 -24.85 -13.79
N ASP A 187 -0.67 -23.92 -14.74
CA ASP A 187 0.58 -23.39 -15.34
C ASP A 187 0.81 -21.97 -14.84
N ILE A 188 1.67 -21.83 -13.82
CA ILE A 188 2.06 -20.56 -13.21
C ILE A 188 3.58 -20.55 -13.05
N LYS A 189 4.21 -19.40 -13.27
CA LYS A 189 5.66 -19.21 -13.02
C LYS A 189 5.93 -19.20 -11.51
N ILE A 190 6.98 -19.92 -11.10
CA ILE A 190 7.41 -19.99 -9.70
C ILE A 190 8.85 -19.52 -9.60
N MET A 191 9.10 -18.63 -8.68
CA MET A 191 10.42 -18.06 -8.37
C MET A 191 10.67 -18.13 -6.87
N GLY A 192 11.93 -18.20 -6.48
CA GLY A 192 12.37 -18.13 -5.09
C GLY A 192 13.07 -16.81 -4.80
N LEU A 193 12.85 -16.27 -3.61
CA LEU A 193 13.58 -15.14 -3.10
C LEU A 193 14.58 -15.63 -2.05
N VAL A 194 15.86 -15.50 -2.34
CA VAL A 194 16.95 -15.89 -1.43
C VAL A 194 17.70 -14.64 -1.01
N LYS A 195 17.94 -14.49 0.30
CA LYS A 195 18.78 -13.40 0.81
C LYS A 195 20.22 -13.66 0.42
N ASP A 196 20.88 -12.68 -0.15
CA ASP A 196 22.32 -12.74 -0.41
C ASP A 196 23.06 -12.39 0.89
N ASP A 197 23.63 -13.38 1.55
CA ASP A 197 24.41 -13.23 2.79
C ASP A 197 25.83 -12.70 2.47
N ARG A 198 25.93 -11.58 1.76
CA ARG A 198 27.21 -10.88 1.54
C ARG A 198 27.36 -9.66 2.40
#